data_6f80cefc7073702a361ed98d4c02faa3
#
_entry.id   6f80cefc7073702a361ed98d4c02faa3
#
_cell.length_a   1.000
_cell.length_b   1.000
_cell.length_c   1.000
_cell.angle_alpha   90.00
_cell.angle_beta   90.00
_cell.angle_gamma   90.00
#
_symmetry.space_group_name_H-M   'P 1'
#
loop_
_entity.id
_entity.type
_entity.pdbx_description
1 polymer ?
#
loop_
_entity_poly.entity_id
_entity_poly.type
_entity_poly.pdbx_seq_one_letter_code
_entity_poly.pdbx_strand_id
1 'polypeptide(L)'
;MSEAIGLIETRGYAGLVEASDAMVKAANVQLIKSIPIGGGLITTIVQGDVGSVKAAVEAGKEAATRIGNLVASHVIARPASELLKFFIG
;
A
#
# COMPACT_ATOMS: atom_id res chain seq x y z
N MET A 1 -3.73 14.09 15.17
CA MET A 1 -3.45 14.21 13.73
C MET A 1 -3.66 12.86 13.06
N SER A 2 -4.52 12.82 12.05
CA SER A 2 -4.76 11.55 11.35
C SER A 2 -3.65 11.31 10.32
N GLU A 3 -3.23 10.06 10.21
CA GLU A 3 -2.25 9.67 9.21
C GLU A 3 -2.94 9.22 7.93
N ALA A 4 -2.25 9.43 6.81
CA ALA A 4 -2.70 8.94 5.53
C ALA A 4 -2.48 7.44 5.43
N ILE A 5 -3.25 6.79 4.59
CA ILE A 5 -3.01 5.39 4.23
C ILE A 5 -2.80 5.27 2.72
N GLY A 6 -1.96 4.32 2.34
CA GLY A 6 -1.72 3.98 0.95
C GLY A 6 -2.00 2.50 0.74
N LEU A 7 -2.52 2.17 -0.42
CA LEU A 7 -2.84 0.80 -0.77
C LEU A 7 -2.26 0.48 -2.14
N ILE A 8 -1.70 -0.72 -2.25
CA ILE A 8 -1.32 -1.28 -3.55
C ILE A 8 -1.90 -2.66 -3.66
N GLU A 9 -2.66 -2.88 -4.71
CA GLU A 9 -3.23 -4.18 -5.02
C GLU A 9 -2.40 -4.83 -6.11
N THR A 10 -1.92 -6.04 -5.84
CA THR A 10 -1.08 -6.79 -6.77
C THR A 10 -1.68 -8.17 -7.02
N ARG A 11 -1.24 -8.78 -8.11
CA ARG A 11 -1.55 -10.16 -8.43
C ARG A 11 -0.36 -11.02 -8.02
N GLY A 12 -0.56 -11.89 -7.03
CA GLY A 12 0.45 -12.82 -6.56
C GLY A 12 1.47 -12.22 -5.58
N TYR A 13 2.27 -13.09 -4.99
CA TYR A 13 3.20 -12.70 -3.93
C TYR A 13 4.42 -11.94 -4.43
N ALA A 14 4.88 -12.20 -5.66
CA ALA A 14 6.03 -11.48 -6.19
C ALA A 14 5.74 -9.98 -6.28
N GLY A 15 4.56 -9.62 -6.76
CA GLY A 15 4.15 -8.22 -6.82
C GLY A 15 4.01 -7.60 -5.43
N LEU A 16 3.44 -8.37 -4.49
CA LEU A 16 3.30 -7.93 -3.11
C LEU A 16 4.65 -7.60 -2.47
N VAL A 17 5.60 -8.52 -2.59
CA VAL A 17 6.91 -8.36 -1.96
C VAL A 17 7.67 -7.21 -2.59
N GLU A 18 7.69 -7.12 -3.92
CA GLU A 18 8.38 -6.04 -4.61
C GLU A 18 7.79 -4.67 -4.28
N ALA A 19 6.46 -4.57 -4.27
CA ALA A 19 5.79 -3.31 -3.93
C ALA A 19 6.04 -2.93 -2.48
N SER A 20 5.91 -3.88 -1.55
CA SER A 20 6.09 -3.63 -0.13
C SER A 20 7.52 -3.17 0.18
N ASP A 21 8.50 -3.85 -0.39
CA ASP A 21 9.91 -3.50 -0.21
C ASP A 21 10.19 -2.10 -0.75
N ALA A 22 9.73 -1.80 -1.96
CA ALA A 22 9.92 -0.49 -2.58
C ALA A 22 9.30 0.63 -1.74
N MET A 23 8.11 0.39 -1.19
CA MET A 23 7.42 1.41 -0.40
C MET A 23 8.17 1.76 0.88
N VAL A 24 8.62 0.76 1.64
CA VAL A 24 9.28 1.03 2.91
C VAL A 24 10.70 1.57 2.73
N LYS A 25 11.32 1.31 1.57
CA LYS A 25 12.63 1.89 1.25
C LYS A 25 12.54 3.32 0.74
N ALA A 26 11.43 3.70 0.11
CA ALA A 26 11.29 4.99 -0.54
C ALA A 26 10.94 6.12 0.42
N ALA A 27 10.22 5.82 1.51
CA ALA A 27 9.71 6.85 2.40
C ALA A 27 9.49 6.30 3.81
N ASN A 28 9.32 7.21 4.75
CA ASN A 28 9.08 6.84 6.14
C ASN A 28 7.60 6.48 6.33
N VAL A 29 7.25 5.26 5.96
CA VAL A 29 5.92 4.71 6.15
C VAL A 29 5.99 3.41 6.93
N GLN A 30 4.89 3.07 7.56
CA GLN A 30 4.74 1.83 8.29
C GLN A 30 3.93 0.84 7.47
N LEU A 31 4.47 -0.34 7.25
CA LEU A 31 3.73 -1.41 6.59
C LEU A 31 2.77 -2.03 7.60
N ILE A 32 1.48 -1.88 7.35
CA ILE A 32 0.45 -2.26 8.32
C ILE A 32 0.06 -3.72 8.17
N LYS A 33 -0.39 -4.10 6.99
CA LYS A 33 -0.80 -5.47 6.73
C LYS A 33 -0.96 -5.72 5.24
N SER A 34 -1.08 -6.99 4.90
CA SER A 34 -1.44 -7.44 3.57
C SER A 34 -2.71 -8.26 3.67
N ILE A 35 -3.65 -8.02 2.78
CA ILE A 35 -4.98 -8.64 2.81
C ILE A 35 -5.20 -9.40 1.51
N PRO A 36 -5.23 -10.75 1.54
CA PRO A 36 -5.63 -11.50 0.36
C PRO A 36 -7.13 -11.34 0.16
N ILE A 37 -7.51 -11.05 -1.08
CA ILE A 37 -8.92 -10.80 -1.41
C ILE A 37 -9.49 -11.79 -2.41
N GLY A 38 -8.77 -12.90 -2.66
CA GLY A 38 -9.23 -13.95 -3.55
C GLY A 38 -8.70 -13.78 -4.97
N GLY A 39 -8.73 -14.85 -5.76
CA GLY A 39 -8.29 -14.83 -7.15
C GLY A 39 -6.82 -14.49 -7.35
N GLY A 40 -5.99 -14.69 -6.34
CA GLY A 40 -4.56 -14.34 -6.40
C GLY A 40 -4.28 -12.86 -6.17
N LEU A 41 -5.29 -12.07 -5.83
CA LEU A 41 -5.13 -10.63 -5.57
C LEU A 41 -4.82 -10.38 -4.10
N ILE A 42 -3.88 -9.48 -3.84
CA ILE A 42 -3.47 -9.12 -2.49
C ILE A 42 -3.34 -7.61 -2.40
N THR A 43 -3.88 -7.04 -1.34
CA THR A 43 -3.74 -5.61 -1.06
C THR A 43 -2.75 -5.41 0.08
N THR A 44 -1.73 -4.59 -0.14
CA THR A 44 -0.81 -4.19 0.92
C THR A 44 -1.12 -2.75 1.34
N ILE A 45 -1.06 -2.49 2.65
CA ILE A 45 -1.45 -1.21 3.23
C ILE A 45 -0.28 -0.61 3.97
N VAL A 46 0.02 0.66 3.68
CA VAL A 46 1.01 1.46 4.42
C VAL A 46 0.34 2.67 5.06
N GLN A 47 0.96 3.18 6.12
CA GLN A 47 0.46 4.32 6.87
C GLN A 47 1.61 5.27 7.19
N GLY A 48 1.32 6.56 7.20
CA GLY A 48 2.29 7.60 7.53
C GLY A 48 1.75 8.98 7.19
N ASP A 49 2.62 9.99 7.21
CA ASP A 49 2.18 11.31 6.76
C ASP A 49 1.87 11.26 5.25
N VAL A 50 1.06 12.21 4.80
CA VAL A 50 0.54 12.16 3.43
C VAL A 50 1.65 12.25 2.37
N GLY A 51 2.68 13.04 2.61
CA GLY A 51 3.79 13.15 1.66
C GLY A 51 4.57 11.85 1.53
N SER A 52 4.87 11.23 2.66
CA SER A 52 5.57 9.94 2.70
C SER A 52 4.73 8.84 2.06
N VAL A 53 3.42 8.81 2.35
CA VAL A 53 2.53 7.80 1.76
C VAL A 53 2.46 7.95 0.25
N LYS A 54 2.35 9.19 -0.27
CA LYS A 54 2.34 9.42 -1.72
C LYS A 54 3.62 8.93 -2.37
N ALA A 55 4.77 9.25 -1.78
CA ALA A 55 6.07 8.80 -2.30
C ALA A 55 6.19 7.29 -2.26
N ALA A 56 5.77 6.68 -1.16
CA ALA A 56 5.81 5.22 -1.01
C ALA A 56 4.94 4.52 -2.04
N VAL A 57 3.70 4.97 -2.20
CA VAL A 57 2.76 4.35 -3.15
C VAL A 57 3.29 4.48 -4.58
N GLU A 58 3.88 5.62 -4.94
CA GLU A 58 4.46 5.78 -6.27
C GLU A 58 5.60 4.80 -6.51
N ALA A 59 6.49 4.63 -5.54
CA ALA A 59 7.58 3.66 -5.64
C ALA A 59 7.07 2.21 -5.74
N GLY A 60 6.07 1.86 -4.93
CA GLY A 60 5.47 0.53 -4.96
C GLY A 60 4.76 0.24 -6.27
N LYS A 61 4.06 1.25 -6.78
CA LYS A 61 3.38 1.17 -8.09
C LYS A 61 4.38 0.88 -9.21
N GLU A 62 5.50 1.60 -9.23
CA GLU A 62 6.54 1.36 -10.21
C GLU A 62 7.13 -0.04 -10.13
N ALA A 63 7.41 -0.50 -8.91
CA ALA A 63 7.98 -1.82 -8.68
C ALA A 63 7.04 -2.92 -9.16
N ALA A 64 5.76 -2.84 -8.81
CA ALA A 64 4.76 -3.83 -9.22
C ALA A 64 4.52 -3.80 -10.74
N THR A 65 4.56 -2.60 -11.33
CA THR A 65 4.38 -2.44 -12.77
C THR A 65 5.53 -3.11 -13.55
N ARG A 66 6.76 -2.98 -13.06
CA ARG A 66 7.93 -3.57 -13.73
C ARG A 66 7.81 -5.08 -13.91
N ILE A 67 7.17 -5.77 -12.97
CA ILE A 67 6.99 -7.22 -13.06
C ILE A 67 5.58 -7.60 -13.54
N GLY A 68 4.79 -6.61 -13.99
CA GLY A 68 3.48 -6.85 -14.59
C GLY A 68 2.39 -7.25 -13.62
N ASN A 69 2.55 -6.98 -12.33
CA ASN A 69 1.63 -7.43 -11.30
C ASN A 69 0.77 -6.34 -10.66
N LEU A 70 0.89 -5.11 -11.11
CA LEU A 70 0.07 -4.03 -10.55
C LEU A 70 -1.38 -4.15 -11.02
N VAL A 71 -2.31 -4.12 -10.07
CA VAL A 71 -3.74 -4.09 -10.35
C VAL A 71 -4.31 -2.71 -10.06
N ALA A 72 -3.99 -2.15 -8.88
CA ALA A 72 -4.50 -0.83 -8.49
C ALA A 72 -3.60 -0.21 -7.44
N SER A 73 -3.66 1.11 -7.32
CA SER A 73 -2.99 1.85 -6.26
C SER A 73 -3.89 2.99 -5.79
N HIS A 74 -3.79 3.35 -4.52
CA HIS A 74 -4.65 4.36 -3.95
C HIS A 74 -4.01 5.04 -2.76
N VAL A 75 -4.26 6.35 -2.62
CA VAL A 75 -3.85 7.11 -1.44
C VAL A 75 -5.07 7.77 -0.85
N ILE A 76 -5.28 7.61 0.45
CA ILE A 76 -6.34 8.28 1.18
C ILE A 76 -5.67 9.20 2.19
N ALA A 77 -5.69 10.51 1.89
CA ALA A 77 -4.94 11.49 2.67
C ALA A 77 -5.47 11.66 4.08
N ARG A 78 -6.79 11.59 4.25
CA ARG A 78 -7.42 11.73 5.56
C ARG A 78 -8.52 10.68 5.71
N PRO A 79 -8.12 9.43 6.02
CA PRO A 79 -9.10 8.37 6.16
C PRO A 79 -10.00 8.62 7.38
N ALA A 80 -11.27 8.27 7.24
CA ALA A 80 -12.20 8.33 8.36
C ALA A 80 -11.75 7.38 9.47
N SER A 81 -11.96 7.76 10.73
CA SER A 81 -11.55 6.93 11.85
C SER A 81 -12.21 5.54 11.83
N GLU A 82 -13.44 5.46 11.36
CA GLU A 82 -14.13 4.17 11.21
C GLU A 82 -13.44 3.26 10.21
N LEU A 83 -12.93 3.84 9.12
CA LEU A 83 -12.18 3.08 8.11
C LEU A 83 -10.91 2.50 8.73
N LEU A 84 -10.18 3.29 9.48
CA LEU A 84 -8.97 2.83 10.14
C LEU A 84 -9.25 1.71 11.13
N LYS A 85 -10.31 1.83 11.91
CA LYS A 85 -10.71 0.77 12.85
C LYS A 85 -11.05 -0.53 12.13
N PHE A 86 -11.76 -0.41 11.02
CA PHE A 86 -12.22 -1.59 10.27
C PHE A 86 -11.07 -2.35 9.62
N PHE A 87 -10.13 -1.62 9.00
CA PHE A 87 -9.07 -2.27 8.21
C PHE A 87 -7.75 -2.44 8.95
N ILE A 88 -7.43 -1.58 9.91
CA ILE A 88 -6.10 -1.56 10.52
C ILE A 88 -6.16 -1.93 12.00
N GLY A 89 -7.21 -1.52 12.62
CA GLY A 89 -7.38 -1.61 13.98
C GLY A 89 -7.44 -2.40 14.92
#